data_3fe5a1acca4805a1f408c3c95f20a385
#
_entry.id   3fe5a1acca4805a1f408c3c95f20a385
#
_cell.length_a   1.000
_cell.length_b   1.000
_cell.length_c   1.000
_cell.angle_alpha   90.00
_cell.angle_beta   90.00
_cell.angle_gamma   90.00
#
_symmetry.space_group_name_H-M   'P 1'
#
loop_
_entity.id
_entity.type
_entity.pdbx_description
1 polymer ?
#
loop_
_entity_poly.entity_id
_entity_poly.type
_entity_poly.pdbx_seq_one_letter_code
_entity_poly.pdbx_strand_id
1 'polypeptide(L)'
;MKTSTGARVFGAMKGAVDGGLNIPHSTKRFPGYDAEGKNFNAEVHRKHIFGLHVAEYMRQLSEEDDDAYKKQFSQYIKLGINADGMETMYKNAHSAIRADPTLKGPAKEKTPVKKRWNRAKLTLSERKNRIQQKKAHYLKSIKEEAEA
;
A
#
# COMPACT_ATOMS: atom_id res chain seq x y z
N MET A 1 -3.42 -4.82 -8.23
CA MET A 1 -3.69 -5.03 -6.78
C MET A 1 -3.33 -6.47 -6.45
N LYS A 2 -2.59 -6.72 -5.37
CA LYS A 2 -2.27 -8.09 -4.93
C LYS A 2 -3.47 -8.67 -4.16
N THR A 3 -3.83 -9.91 -4.47
CA THR A 3 -4.96 -10.61 -3.84
C THR A 3 -4.51 -11.56 -2.73
N SER A 4 -3.45 -11.20 -2.01
CA SER A 4 -2.96 -11.99 -0.87
C SER A 4 -3.82 -11.78 0.37
N THR A 5 -3.96 -12.84 1.17
CA THR A 5 -4.69 -12.79 2.46
C THR A 5 -4.06 -11.74 3.37
N GLY A 6 -4.87 -10.95 4.05
CA GLY A 6 -4.42 -9.90 4.96
C GLY A 6 -3.89 -8.64 4.29
N ALA A 7 -4.08 -8.45 2.98
CA ALA A 7 -3.69 -7.21 2.31
C ALA A 7 -4.45 -6.00 2.89
N ARG A 8 -3.76 -4.88 3.07
CA ARG A 8 -4.32 -3.64 3.66
C ARG A 8 -5.59 -3.14 2.98
N VAL A 9 -5.72 -3.36 1.67
CA VAL A 9 -6.92 -2.98 0.90
C VAL A 9 -8.15 -3.76 1.38
N PHE A 10 -7.99 -5.06 1.68
CA PHE A 10 -9.08 -5.88 2.22
C PHE A 10 -9.45 -5.46 3.65
N GLY A 11 -8.48 -5.04 4.45
CA GLY A 11 -8.74 -4.47 5.78
C GLY A 11 -9.54 -3.17 5.70
N ALA A 12 -9.20 -2.26 4.80
CA ALA A 12 -9.95 -1.03 4.56
C ALA A 12 -11.38 -1.31 4.07
N MET A 13 -11.53 -2.25 3.13
CA MET A 13 -12.83 -2.68 2.64
C MET A 13 -13.69 -3.29 3.76
N LYS A 14 -13.11 -4.15 4.60
CA LYS A 14 -13.82 -4.74 5.75
C LYS A 14 -14.27 -3.69 6.73
N GLY A 15 -13.43 -2.71 7.03
CA GLY A 15 -13.80 -1.57 7.88
C GLY A 15 -14.94 -0.74 7.30
N ALA A 16 -14.96 -0.52 5.99
CA ALA A 16 -16.05 0.18 5.29
C ALA A 16 -17.38 -0.60 5.35
N VAL A 17 -17.33 -1.92 5.17
CA VAL A 17 -18.51 -2.81 5.28
C VAL A 17 -19.03 -2.81 6.72
N ASP A 18 -18.15 -2.93 7.71
CA ASP A 18 -18.53 -2.88 9.12
C ASP A 18 -19.08 -1.50 9.53
N GLY A 19 -18.70 -0.45 8.82
CA GLY A 19 -19.24 0.90 8.95
C GLY A 19 -20.60 1.10 8.25
N GLY A 20 -21.18 0.08 7.64
CA GLY A 20 -22.51 0.10 7.03
C GLY A 20 -22.53 0.29 5.52
N LEU A 21 -21.40 0.34 4.83
CA LEU A 21 -21.38 0.41 3.37
C LEU A 21 -21.67 -0.98 2.76
N ASN A 22 -22.61 -1.02 1.82
CA ASN A 22 -22.90 -2.25 1.09
C ASN A 22 -21.91 -2.44 -0.07
N ILE A 23 -20.87 -3.24 0.17
CA ILE A 23 -19.85 -3.57 -0.81
C ILE A 23 -19.89 -5.07 -1.07
N PRO A 24 -20.20 -5.52 -2.29
CA PRO A 24 -20.12 -6.94 -2.64
C PRO A 24 -18.68 -7.45 -2.51
N HIS A 25 -18.46 -8.48 -1.69
CA HIS A 25 -17.13 -9.02 -1.45
C HIS A 25 -17.17 -10.49 -1.05
N SER A 26 -15.98 -11.12 -1.06
CA SER A 26 -15.76 -12.47 -0.56
C SER A 26 -14.87 -12.43 0.68
N THR A 27 -15.14 -13.30 1.65
CA THR A 27 -14.37 -13.41 2.90
C THR A 27 -13.05 -14.18 2.75
N LYS A 28 -12.81 -14.80 1.58
CA LYS A 28 -11.67 -15.71 1.33
C LYS A 28 -10.29 -15.10 1.59
N ARG A 29 -10.16 -13.78 1.55
CA ARG A 29 -8.88 -13.06 1.73
C ARG A 29 -8.77 -12.32 3.05
N PHE A 30 -9.73 -12.51 3.93
CA PHE A 30 -9.63 -11.99 5.29
C PHE A 30 -8.87 -12.96 6.19
N PRO A 31 -8.07 -12.46 7.15
CA PRO A 31 -7.54 -13.30 8.22
C PRO A 31 -8.68 -14.04 8.94
N GLY A 32 -8.48 -15.29 9.27
CA GLY A 32 -9.51 -16.14 9.90
C GLY A 32 -10.34 -16.96 8.90
N TYR A 33 -10.06 -16.89 7.61
CA TYR A 33 -10.66 -17.80 6.65
C TYR A 33 -9.86 -19.10 6.57
N ASP A 34 -10.55 -20.22 6.82
CA ASP A 34 -10.02 -21.55 6.63
C ASP A 34 -10.25 -22.01 5.18
N ALA A 35 -9.15 -22.34 4.49
CA ALA A 35 -9.20 -22.75 3.09
C ALA A 35 -9.69 -24.20 2.92
N GLU A 36 -9.46 -25.08 3.89
CA GLU A 36 -9.86 -26.48 3.86
C GLU A 36 -11.35 -26.63 4.20
N GLY A 37 -11.76 -26.06 5.32
CA GLY A 37 -13.16 -26.06 5.76
C GLY A 37 -14.05 -25.06 5.01
N LYS A 38 -13.48 -24.18 4.17
CA LYS A 38 -14.18 -23.10 3.45
C LYS A 38 -15.05 -22.23 4.39
N ASN A 39 -14.63 -22.08 5.61
CA ASN A 39 -15.34 -21.36 6.66
C ASN A 39 -14.57 -20.10 7.08
N PHE A 40 -15.31 -19.07 7.49
CA PHE A 40 -14.76 -17.83 8.03
C PHE A 40 -15.02 -17.74 9.54
N ASN A 41 -13.94 -17.62 10.30
CA ASN A 41 -14.01 -17.45 11.75
C ASN A 41 -13.87 -15.98 12.13
N ALA A 42 -14.99 -15.40 12.56
CA ALA A 42 -15.05 -13.99 12.95
C ALA A 42 -14.22 -13.66 14.21
N GLU A 43 -14.06 -14.59 15.13
CA GLU A 43 -13.27 -14.40 16.36
C GLU A 43 -11.78 -14.30 16.02
N VAL A 44 -11.28 -15.20 15.17
CA VAL A 44 -9.89 -15.15 14.69
C VAL A 44 -9.64 -13.85 13.92
N HIS A 45 -10.58 -13.44 13.10
CA HIS A 45 -10.51 -12.16 12.39
C HIS A 45 -10.44 -10.98 13.36
N ARG A 46 -11.28 -10.96 14.40
CA ARG A 46 -11.26 -9.93 15.45
C ARG A 46 -9.94 -9.91 16.22
N LYS A 47 -9.36 -11.07 16.55
CA LYS A 47 -8.02 -11.14 17.16
C LYS A 47 -6.97 -10.44 16.29
N HIS A 48 -7.04 -10.60 14.96
CA HIS A 48 -6.12 -9.92 14.03
C HIS A 48 -6.35 -8.39 13.98
N ILE A 49 -7.60 -7.93 14.08
CA ILE A 49 -7.91 -6.50 14.09
C ILE A 49 -7.30 -5.80 15.32
N PHE A 50 -7.36 -6.44 16.49
CA PHE A 50 -6.89 -5.87 17.74
C PHE A 50 -5.47 -6.31 18.13
N GLY A 51 -4.77 -7.01 17.26
CA GLY A 51 -3.39 -7.43 17.51
C GLY A 51 -3.22 -8.49 18.58
N LEU A 52 -4.28 -9.20 18.98
CA LEU A 52 -4.24 -10.22 20.04
C LEU A 52 -3.35 -11.40 19.65
N HIS A 53 -3.29 -11.77 18.38
CA HIS A 53 -2.36 -12.79 17.89
C HIS A 53 -0.88 -12.38 18.08
N VAL A 54 -0.58 -11.09 17.96
CA VAL A 54 0.77 -10.57 18.27
C VAL A 54 1.02 -10.59 19.76
N ALA A 55 0.02 -10.23 20.57
CA ALA A 55 0.11 -10.29 22.03
C ALA A 55 0.34 -11.73 22.54
N GLU A 56 -0.33 -12.72 21.97
CA GLU A 56 -0.11 -14.14 22.26
C GLU A 56 1.34 -14.54 21.92
N TYR A 57 1.84 -14.16 20.76
CA TYR A 57 3.22 -14.43 20.37
C TYR A 57 4.25 -13.69 21.24
N MET A 58 3.96 -12.46 21.66
CA MET A 58 4.81 -11.72 22.61
C MET A 58 4.95 -12.45 23.93
N ARG A 59 3.86 -13.01 24.48
CA ARG A 59 3.90 -13.79 25.71
C ARG A 59 4.71 -15.07 25.53
N GLN A 60 4.41 -15.83 24.49
CA GLN A 60 5.14 -17.06 24.18
C GLN A 60 6.64 -16.79 24.06
N LEU A 61 7.04 -15.81 23.28
CA LEU A 61 8.46 -15.53 23.06
C LEU A 61 9.16 -15.01 24.32
N SER A 62 8.47 -14.27 25.18
CA SER A 62 9.03 -13.81 26.46
C SER A 62 9.27 -14.93 27.46
N GLU A 63 8.54 -16.05 27.34
CA GLU A 63 8.71 -17.24 28.17
C GLU A 63 9.80 -18.18 27.60
N GLU A 64 9.91 -18.29 26.28
CA GLU A 64 10.83 -19.22 25.62
C GLU A 64 12.23 -18.62 25.43
N ASP A 65 12.36 -17.38 24.99
CA ASP A 65 13.62 -16.71 24.65
C ASP A 65 13.52 -15.18 24.79
N ASP A 66 14.02 -14.66 25.90
CA ASP A 66 14.00 -13.24 26.24
C ASP A 66 14.88 -12.39 25.28
N ASP A 67 15.96 -12.93 24.77
CA ASP A 67 16.83 -12.22 23.82
C ASP A 67 16.17 -12.08 22.46
N ALA A 68 15.52 -13.13 21.97
CA ALA A 68 14.71 -13.07 20.76
C ALA A 68 13.52 -12.11 20.93
N TYR A 69 12.86 -12.10 22.09
CA TYR A 69 11.80 -11.17 22.44
C TYR A 69 12.28 -9.70 22.32
N LYS A 70 13.39 -9.37 22.96
CA LYS A 70 13.96 -8.02 22.93
C LYS A 70 14.34 -7.58 21.52
N LYS A 71 14.86 -8.49 20.72
CA LYS A 71 15.24 -8.25 19.32
C LYS A 71 14.00 -8.02 18.46
N GLN A 72 13.00 -8.89 18.55
CA GLN A 72 11.79 -8.86 17.72
C GLN A 72 10.91 -7.65 18.06
N PHE A 73 10.72 -7.38 19.34
CA PHE A 73 9.78 -6.37 19.84
C PHE A 73 10.45 -5.10 20.37
N SER A 74 11.68 -4.82 19.96
CA SER A 74 12.47 -3.66 20.41
C SER A 74 11.72 -2.32 20.31
N GLN A 75 10.91 -2.12 19.27
CA GLN A 75 10.14 -0.89 19.09
C GLN A 75 8.97 -0.79 20.09
N TYR A 76 8.29 -1.89 20.34
CA TYR A 76 7.20 -1.94 21.32
C TYR A 76 7.73 -1.72 22.74
N ILE A 77 8.87 -2.32 23.07
CA ILE A 77 9.54 -2.12 24.35
C ILE A 77 9.91 -0.65 24.55
N LYS A 78 10.48 0.01 23.54
CA LYS A 78 10.81 1.45 23.59
C LYS A 78 9.58 2.34 23.82
N LEU A 79 8.42 1.93 23.33
CA LEU A 79 7.16 2.65 23.49
C LEU A 79 6.40 2.25 24.77
N GLY A 80 6.93 1.32 25.56
CA GLY A 80 6.28 0.82 26.76
C GLY A 80 5.02 0.00 26.51
N ILE A 81 4.90 -0.59 25.30
CA ILE A 81 3.74 -1.39 24.91
C ILE A 81 4.02 -2.86 25.20
N ASN A 82 3.28 -3.43 26.14
CA ASN A 82 3.34 -4.84 26.52
C ASN A 82 2.24 -5.63 25.81
N ALA A 83 2.30 -6.96 25.91
CA ALA A 83 1.28 -7.85 25.36
C ALA A 83 -0.15 -7.49 25.84
N ASP A 84 -0.32 -7.12 27.10
CA ASP A 84 -1.61 -6.76 27.67
C ASP A 84 -2.11 -5.36 27.22
N GLY A 85 -1.17 -4.47 26.86
CA GLY A 85 -1.48 -3.14 26.36
C GLY A 85 -1.86 -3.10 24.87
N MET A 86 -1.66 -4.18 24.13
CA MET A 86 -1.84 -4.22 22.68
C MET A 86 -3.28 -3.92 22.25
N GLU A 87 -4.25 -4.59 22.85
CA GLU A 87 -5.67 -4.36 22.55
C GLU A 87 -6.11 -2.93 22.88
N THR A 88 -5.65 -2.42 24.02
CA THR A 88 -5.94 -1.05 24.50
C THR A 88 -5.38 -0.02 23.53
N MET A 89 -4.17 -0.23 23.03
CA MET A 89 -3.55 0.63 22.00
C MET A 89 -4.42 0.73 20.75
N TYR A 90 -4.89 -0.39 20.22
CA TYR A 90 -5.77 -0.40 19.04
C TYR A 90 -7.12 0.25 19.32
N LYS A 91 -7.74 -0.03 20.46
CA LYS A 91 -9.00 0.61 20.87
C LYS A 91 -8.87 2.13 20.97
N ASN A 92 -7.79 2.62 21.56
CA ASN A 92 -7.50 4.04 21.68
C ASN A 92 -7.29 4.69 20.30
N ALA A 93 -6.56 4.03 19.41
CA ALA A 93 -6.38 4.50 18.03
C ALA A 93 -7.72 4.58 17.28
N HIS A 94 -8.57 3.58 17.39
CA HIS A 94 -9.91 3.58 16.78
C HIS A 94 -10.79 4.68 17.35
N SER A 95 -10.75 4.90 18.66
CA SER A 95 -11.49 5.98 19.33
C SER A 95 -11.00 7.36 18.84
N ALA A 96 -9.70 7.57 18.76
CA ALA A 96 -9.12 8.82 18.28
C ALA A 96 -9.52 9.12 16.82
N ILE A 97 -9.51 8.10 15.94
CA ILE A 97 -9.93 8.24 14.53
C ILE A 97 -11.42 8.58 14.43
N ARG A 98 -12.27 7.99 15.28
CA ARG A 98 -13.71 8.32 15.30
C ARG A 98 -13.97 9.73 15.81
N ALA A 99 -13.19 10.21 16.77
CA ALA A 99 -13.32 11.55 17.31
C ALA A 99 -12.89 12.63 16.29
N ASP A 100 -11.81 12.38 15.54
CA ASP A 100 -11.31 13.30 14.52
C ASP A 100 -10.80 12.50 13.29
N PRO A 101 -11.68 12.26 12.31
CA PRO A 101 -11.34 11.52 11.10
C PRO A 101 -10.49 12.32 10.11
N THR A 102 -10.18 13.57 10.39
CA THR A 102 -9.43 14.44 9.48
C THR A 102 -7.96 14.02 9.44
N LEU A 103 -7.40 13.89 8.24
CA LEU A 103 -5.99 13.57 8.05
C LEU A 103 -5.14 14.82 8.32
N LYS A 104 -4.55 14.92 9.52
CA LYS A 104 -3.59 15.96 9.90
C LYS A 104 -2.18 15.56 9.45
N GLY A 105 -1.95 15.52 8.16
CA GLY A 105 -0.60 15.36 7.63
C GLY A 105 0.02 16.72 7.31
N PRO A 106 1.36 16.87 7.38
CA PRO A 106 2.01 18.04 6.83
C PRO A 106 1.57 18.21 5.37
N ALA A 107 1.18 19.43 4.98
CA ALA A 107 0.92 19.74 3.58
C ALA A 107 2.13 19.23 2.78
N LYS A 108 1.91 18.27 1.87
CA LYS A 108 3.00 17.81 1.02
C LYS A 108 3.50 19.04 0.26
N GLU A 109 4.68 19.51 0.61
CA GLU A 109 5.37 20.46 -0.24
C GLU A 109 5.34 19.90 -1.65
N LYS A 110 4.86 20.71 -2.60
CA LYS A 110 4.86 20.33 -4.01
C LYS A 110 6.28 19.92 -4.35
N THR A 111 6.53 18.66 -4.49
CA THR A 111 7.85 18.16 -4.85
C THR A 111 8.33 18.96 -6.06
N PRO A 112 9.53 19.52 -6.02
CA PRO A 112 10.08 20.25 -7.15
C PRO A 112 9.98 19.38 -8.39
N VAL A 113 9.73 20.01 -9.52
CA VAL A 113 9.45 19.37 -10.81
C VAL A 113 10.25 18.09 -10.97
N LYS A 114 9.56 16.97 -11.07
CA LYS A 114 10.15 15.64 -11.12
C LYS A 114 11.13 15.59 -12.29
N LYS A 115 12.42 15.56 -12.01
CA LYS A 115 13.46 15.52 -13.03
C LYS A 115 13.29 14.22 -13.85
N ARG A 116 12.98 14.37 -15.12
CA ARG A 116 12.86 13.24 -16.03
C ARG A 116 14.21 12.99 -16.68
N TRP A 117 14.78 11.84 -16.46
CA TRP A 117 16.05 11.42 -17.05
C TRP A 117 15.85 10.80 -18.44
N ASN A 118 14.66 10.30 -18.74
CA ASN A 118 14.33 9.71 -20.02
C ASN A 118 13.99 10.79 -21.04
N ARG A 119 14.40 10.58 -22.30
CA ARG A 119 14.03 11.45 -23.43
C ARG A 119 12.51 11.52 -23.56
N ALA A 120 11.97 12.72 -23.64
CA ALA A 120 10.54 12.94 -23.84
C ALA A 120 10.09 12.36 -25.19
N LYS A 121 8.91 11.77 -25.23
CA LYS A 121 8.27 11.34 -26.48
C LYS A 121 7.95 12.58 -27.32
N LEU A 122 8.22 12.50 -28.61
CA LEU A 122 7.88 13.55 -29.56
C LEU A 122 6.36 13.69 -29.70
N THR A 123 5.88 14.90 -29.74
CA THR A 123 4.48 15.22 -30.07
C THR A 123 4.16 14.82 -31.51
N LEU A 124 2.88 14.75 -31.86
CA LEU A 124 2.47 14.46 -33.24
C LEU A 124 2.97 15.54 -34.24
N SER A 125 2.94 16.80 -33.80
CA SER A 125 3.44 17.93 -34.62
C SER A 125 4.93 17.78 -34.89
N GLU A 126 5.75 17.54 -33.88
CA GLU A 126 7.19 17.34 -34.06
C GLU A 126 7.51 16.15 -34.97
N ARG A 127 6.76 15.06 -34.87
CA ARG A 127 6.92 13.91 -35.75
C ARG A 127 6.60 14.26 -37.21
N LYS A 128 5.51 14.99 -37.44
CA LYS A 128 5.15 15.47 -38.80
C LYS A 128 6.22 16.41 -39.36
N ASN A 129 6.69 17.36 -38.58
CA ASN A 129 7.75 18.29 -39.01
C ASN A 129 9.04 17.54 -39.35
N ARG A 130 9.45 16.55 -38.58
CA ARG A 130 10.62 15.72 -38.94
C ARG A 130 10.46 14.95 -40.23
N ILE A 131 9.26 14.44 -40.51
CA ILE A 131 8.98 13.76 -41.76
C ILE A 131 9.08 14.75 -42.93
N GLN A 132 8.54 15.96 -42.80
CA GLN A 132 8.65 17.02 -43.82
C GLN A 132 10.11 17.41 -44.06
N GLN A 133 10.89 17.62 -43.02
CA GLN A 133 12.33 17.91 -43.12
C GLN A 133 13.09 16.82 -43.90
N LYS A 134 12.83 15.55 -43.57
CA LYS A 134 13.45 14.42 -44.28
C LYS A 134 13.06 14.37 -45.75
N LYS A 135 11.78 14.61 -46.08
CA LYS A 135 11.31 14.68 -47.47
C LYS A 135 11.97 15.82 -48.21
N ALA A 136 12.03 17.01 -47.61
CA ALA A 136 12.66 18.17 -48.23
C ALA A 136 14.16 17.94 -48.50
N HIS A 137 14.86 17.36 -47.51
CA HIS A 137 16.28 17.02 -47.69
C HIS A 137 16.50 16.00 -48.81
N TYR A 138 15.68 14.96 -48.88
CA TYR A 138 15.76 13.93 -49.90
C TYR A 138 15.50 14.51 -51.31
N LEU A 139 14.49 15.36 -51.46
CA LEU A 139 14.20 16.04 -52.73
C LEU A 139 15.33 17.00 -53.15
N LYS A 140 15.98 17.62 -52.17
CA LYS A 140 17.14 18.48 -52.43
C LYS A 140 18.34 17.67 -52.92
N SER A 141 18.67 16.54 -52.25
CA SER A 141 19.76 15.69 -52.70
C SER A 141 19.60 15.14 -54.12
N ILE A 142 18.37 14.70 -54.47
CA ILE A 142 18.10 14.25 -55.85
C ILE A 142 18.31 15.37 -56.86
N LYS A 143 17.93 16.60 -56.56
CA LYS A 143 18.16 17.74 -57.47
C LYS A 143 19.63 18.04 -57.64
N GLU A 144 20.37 18.04 -56.55
CA GLU A 144 21.83 18.25 -56.55
C GLU A 144 22.56 17.15 -57.36
N GLU A 145 22.11 15.89 -57.24
CA GLU A 145 22.64 14.78 -58.03
C GLU A 145 22.29 14.85 -59.54
N ALA A 146 21.14 15.46 -59.86
CA ALA A 146 20.73 15.62 -61.24
C ALA A 146 21.37 16.83 -61.96
N GLU A 147 21.86 17.80 -61.18
CA GLU A 147 22.55 19.00 -61.64
C GLU A 147 24.08 18.84 -61.72
N ALA A 148 24.62 17.73 -61.16
CA ALA A 148 26.06 17.40 -61.15
C ALA A 148 26.44 16.50 -62.31
#